data_88b1a34f40743dd4aabc8d75ed64d52b
#
_entry.id   88b1a34f40743dd4aabc8d75ed64d52b
#
_cell.length_a   1.000
_cell.length_b   1.000
_cell.length_c   1.000
_cell.angle_alpha   90.00
_cell.angle_beta   90.00
_cell.angle_gamma   90.00
#
_symmetry.space_group_name_H-M   'P 1'
#
loop_
_entity.id
_entity.type
_entity.pdbx_description
1 polymer ?
#
loop_
_entity_poly.entity_id
_entity_poly.type
_entity_poly.pdbx_seq_one_letter_code
_entity_poly.pdbx_strand_id
1 'polypeptide(L)'
;KATVTYSFPNQFNIAVKEYPIVAYRQTTNGYVSILQSGKTGGTVSTSNLPDKFITLKMDDEKKIEELVKELNKLDTKIKNNIQIINLTPTKATSDLLTIELYDGNSIRVPLSQLTVKLPYYEKIKSQLSDGSIVDMEVGLYTTTPEVESSKTDGDKKKDKDKTDKKEENATSEEGQDTTTSTEQHSEEETNSENSGIQTEENPPVGQETTHRTS
;
A
#
# COMPACT_ATOMS: atom_id res chain seq x y z
N LYS A 1 -11.57 15.02 20.49
CA LYS A 1 -12.32 14.40 21.60
C LYS A 1 -12.62 15.48 22.64
N ALA A 2 -13.88 15.65 23.01
CA ALA A 2 -14.29 16.56 24.08
C ALA A 2 -14.72 15.75 25.33
N THR A 3 -14.35 16.25 26.49
CA THR A 3 -14.80 15.72 27.81
C THR A 3 -15.47 16.87 28.54
N VAL A 4 -16.71 16.66 28.97
CA VAL A 4 -17.47 17.64 29.72
C VAL A 4 -17.61 17.13 31.15
N THR A 5 -17.20 17.94 32.12
CA THR A 5 -17.37 17.65 33.53
C THR A 5 -18.15 18.77 34.17
N TYR A 6 -19.08 18.39 35.05
CA TYR A 6 -19.89 19.34 35.85
C TYR A 6 -19.33 19.44 37.24
N SER A 7 -19.19 20.66 37.70
CA SER A 7 -18.82 20.98 39.10
C SER A 7 -19.92 21.81 39.73
N PHE A 8 -20.36 21.37 40.94
CA PHE A 8 -21.34 22.12 41.71
C PHE A 8 -20.75 23.48 42.14
N PRO A 9 -21.54 24.58 42.19
CA PRO A 9 -22.97 24.64 41.92
C PRO A 9 -23.39 24.81 40.46
N ASN A 10 -22.61 25.42 39.60
CA ASN A 10 -23.03 25.73 38.20
C ASN A 10 -21.86 25.86 37.23
N GLN A 11 -20.83 25.06 37.37
CA GLN A 11 -19.65 25.14 36.54
C GLN A 11 -19.54 23.93 35.59
N PHE A 12 -19.44 24.20 34.28
CA PHE A 12 -19.12 23.20 33.26
C PHE A 12 -17.67 23.38 32.79
N ASN A 13 -16.87 22.33 32.91
CA ASN A 13 -15.54 22.31 32.41
C ASN A 13 -15.53 21.47 31.10
N ILE A 14 -15.16 22.09 29.99
CA ILE A 14 -15.07 21.44 28.71
C ILE A 14 -13.58 21.33 28.33
N ALA A 15 -13.04 20.12 28.39
CA ALA A 15 -11.70 19.83 27.92
C ALA A 15 -11.75 19.28 26.49
N VAL A 16 -11.12 19.99 25.56
CA VAL A 16 -11.03 19.60 24.16
C VAL A 16 -9.62 19.11 23.87
N LYS A 17 -9.49 17.89 23.35
CA LYS A 17 -8.24 17.36 22.83
C LYS A 17 -8.34 17.26 21.33
N GLU A 18 -7.60 18.08 20.63
CA GLU A 18 -7.48 18.02 19.19
C GLU A 18 -6.61 16.82 18.77
N TYR A 19 -6.91 16.26 17.60
CA TYR A 19 -6.04 15.24 17.00
C TYR A 19 -4.91 15.97 16.27
N PRO A 20 -3.66 15.57 16.47
CA PRO A 20 -2.55 16.14 15.71
C PRO A 20 -2.69 15.81 14.22
N ILE A 21 -2.14 16.67 13.38
CA ILE A 21 -2.01 16.45 11.94
C ILE A 21 -0.85 15.48 11.73
N VAL A 22 -1.07 14.44 10.93
CA VAL A 22 -0.06 13.41 10.63
C VAL A 22 0.41 13.45 9.19
N ALA A 23 -0.41 13.99 8.29
CA ALA A 23 -0.09 14.12 6.87
C ALA A 23 -0.94 15.23 6.24
N TYR A 24 -0.64 15.55 4.99
CA TYR A 24 -1.42 16.48 4.18
C TYR A 24 -1.77 15.81 2.85
N ARG A 25 -3.03 15.87 2.46
CA ARG A 25 -3.46 15.44 1.13
C ARG A 25 -3.34 16.61 0.16
N GLN A 26 -2.64 16.39 -0.94
CA GLN A 26 -2.58 17.36 -2.02
C GLN A 26 -3.90 17.35 -2.80
N THR A 27 -4.45 18.53 -3.05
CA THR A 27 -5.67 18.75 -3.84
C THR A 27 -5.39 19.80 -4.92
N THR A 28 -6.31 19.99 -5.84
CA THR A 28 -6.21 21.03 -6.87
C THR A 28 -6.12 22.44 -6.29
N ASN A 29 -6.67 22.66 -5.09
CA ASN A 29 -6.75 23.96 -4.43
C ASN A 29 -5.75 24.15 -3.27
N GLY A 30 -4.72 23.29 -3.19
CA GLY A 30 -3.73 23.33 -2.12
C GLY A 30 -3.69 22.03 -1.29
N TYR A 31 -3.57 22.17 0.00
CA TYR A 31 -3.44 21.03 0.90
C TYR A 31 -4.60 20.94 1.87
N VAL A 32 -4.97 19.72 2.23
CA VAL A 32 -5.95 19.44 3.27
C VAL A 32 -5.27 18.60 4.34
N SER A 33 -5.42 18.98 5.61
CA SER A 33 -4.80 18.26 6.71
C SER A 33 -5.47 16.91 6.94
N ILE A 34 -4.66 15.89 7.26
CA ILE A 34 -5.11 14.55 7.67
C ILE A 34 -4.75 14.37 9.14
N LEU A 35 -5.77 14.15 9.94
CA LEU A 35 -5.65 14.04 11.39
C LEU A 35 -5.21 12.63 11.81
N GLN A 36 -4.65 12.51 13.00
CA GLN A 36 -4.27 11.21 13.59
C GLN A 36 -5.44 10.21 13.70
N SER A 37 -6.66 10.70 13.67
CA SER A 37 -7.86 9.85 13.59
C SER A 37 -8.13 9.25 12.21
N GLY A 38 -7.36 9.63 11.19
CA GLY A 38 -7.59 9.28 9.78
C GLY A 38 -8.59 10.20 9.07
N LYS A 39 -9.22 11.12 9.79
CA LYS A 39 -10.21 12.04 9.20
C LYS A 39 -9.55 13.24 8.56
N THR A 40 -10.19 13.73 7.52
CA THR A 40 -9.85 14.98 6.85
C THR A 40 -10.17 16.17 7.76
N GLY A 41 -9.20 17.07 7.90
CA GLY A 41 -9.33 18.33 8.62
C GLY A 41 -9.56 19.51 7.69
N GLY A 42 -9.09 20.67 8.07
CA GLY A 42 -9.24 21.92 7.29
C GLY A 42 -8.23 22.05 6.14
N THR A 43 -8.55 22.96 5.21
CA THR A 43 -7.62 23.39 4.16
C THR A 43 -6.46 24.17 4.77
N VAL A 44 -5.26 23.92 4.28
CA VAL A 44 -4.02 24.54 4.74
C VAL A 44 -3.36 25.28 3.57
N SER A 45 -3.01 26.53 3.81
CA SER A 45 -2.22 27.30 2.83
C SER A 45 -0.79 26.77 2.78
N THR A 46 -0.17 26.81 1.61
CA THR A 46 1.23 26.41 1.42
C THR A 46 2.20 27.12 2.34
N SER A 47 1.90 28.37 2.69
CA SER A 47 2.71 29.19 3.63
C SER A 47 2.67 28.68 5.08
N ASN A 48 1.69 27.83 5.42
CA ASN A 48 1.50 27.30 6.78
C ASN A 48 1.89 25.82 6.90
N LEU A 49 2.52 25.27 5.86
CA LEU A 49 3.05 23.91 5.91
C LEU A 49 4.37 23.88 6.68
N PRO A 50 4.66 22.82 7.44
CA PRO A 50 5.98 22.61 8.04
C PRO A 50 7.05 22.39 6.96
N ASP A 51 8.33 22.59 7.30
CA ASP A 51 9.46 22.32 6.39
C ASP A 51 9.51 20.86 5.93
N LYS A 52 9.10 19.93 6.80
CA LYS A 52 8.97 18.51 6.49
C LYS A 52 7.61 18.00 6.89
N PHE A 53 6.93 17.39 5.95
CA PHE A 53 5.61 16.80 6.17
C PHE A 53 5.36 15.65 5.18
N ILE A 54 4.43 14.78 5.51
CA ILE A 54 4.02 13.68 4.64
C ILE A 54 2.93 14.20 3.70
N THR A 55 3.15 14.08 2.39
CA THR A 55 2.15 14.37 1.37
C THR A 55 1.47 13.09 0.92
N LEU A 56 0.14 13.06 0.92
CA LEU A 56 -0.64 11.95 0.36
C LEU A 56 -1.15 12.32 -1.03
N LYS A 57 -0.84 11.49 -2.01
CA LYS A 57 -1.35 11.58 -3.39
C LYS A 57 -2.33 10.42 -3.62
N MET A 58 -3.40 10.41 -2.84
CA MET A 58 -4.49 9.44 -2.95
C MET A 58 -5.79 10.08 -2.44
N ASP A 59 -6.94 9.66 -3.01
CA ASP A 59 -8.26 10.20 -2.70
C ASP A 59 -9.17 9.20 -1.98
N ASP A 60 -8.80 7.93 -1.88
CA ASP A 60 -9.58 6.90 -1.18
C ASP A 60 -9.50 7.11 0.33
N GLU A 61 -10.58 7.63 0.91
CA GLU A 61 -10.66 7.92 2.35
C GLU A 61 -10.48 6.69 3.23
N LYS A 62 -10.97 5.50 2.79
CA LYS A 62 -10.77 4.27 3.55
C LYS A 62 -9.31 3.87 3.59
N LYS A 63 -8.61 3.98 2.45
CA LYS A 63 -7.18 3.73 2.37
C LYS A 63 -6.37 4.74 3.17
N ILE A 64 -6.80 6.00 3.21
CA ILE A 64 -6.19 7.03 4.07
C ILE A 64 -6.36 6.68 5.54
N GLU A 65 -7.56 6.25 5.99
CA GLU A 65 -7.77 5.83 7.37
C GLU A 65 -6.92 4.61 7.75
N GLU A 66 -6.82 3.61 6.85
CA GLU A 66 -5.96 2.44 7.04
C GLU A 66 -4.49 2.85 7.13
N LEU A 67 -4.03 3.71 6.21
CA LEU A 67 -2.67 4.23 6.19
C LEU A 67 -2.31 4.97 7.47
N VAL A 68 -3.19 5.85 7.94
CA VAL A 68 -2.95 6.60 9.19
C VAL A 68 -2.85 5.66 10.39
N LYS A 69 -3.64 4.58 10.45
CA LYS A 69 -3.52 3.56 11.51
C LYS A 69 -2.13 2.91 11.49
N GLU A 70 -1.62 2.59 10.29
CA GLU A 70 -0.28 2.00 10.16
C GLU A 70 0.83 3.03 10.45
N LEU A 71 0.71 4.27 9.95
CA LEU A 71 1.66 5.35 10.25
C LEU A 71 1.76 5.65 11.76
N ASN A 72 0.66 5.55 12.49
CA ASN A 72 0.66 5.78 13.94
C ASN A 72 1.46 4.73 14.72
N LYS A 73 1.68 3.54 14.14
CA LYS A 73 2.48 2.46 14.75
C LYS A 73 3.98 2.59 14.45
N LEU A 74 4.35 3.37 13.44
CA LEU A 74 5.74 3.55 13.03
C LEU A 74 6.51 4.48 13.99
N ASP A 75 7.79 4.21 14.11
CA ASP A 75 8.73 5.10 14.81
C ASP A 75 8.76 6.49 14.19
N THR A 76 8.92 7.50 15.03
CA THR A 76 9.02 8.90 14.61
C THR A 76 10.17 9.12 13.62
N LYS A 77 11.30 8.41 13.80
CA LYS A 77 12.45 8.49 12.91
C LYS A 77 12.10 8.07 11.49
N ILE A 78 11.35 6.98 11.34
CA ILE A 78 10.90 6.46 10.04
C ILE A 78 9.90 7.45 9.42
N LYS A 79 8.91 7.92 10.20
CA LYS A 79 7.90 8.88 9.73
C LYS A 79 8.53 10.18 9.21
N ASN A 80 9.53 10.69 9.91
CA ASN A 80 10.20 11.95 9.54
C ASN A 80 11.00 11.85 8.24
N ASN A 81 11.30 10.64 7.76
CA ASN A 81 11.95 10.43 6.48
C ASN A 81 10.96 10.28 5.31
N ILE A 82 9.68 10.08 5.57
CA ILE A 82 8.66 9.96 4.54
C ILE A 82 8.30 11.34 4.00
N GLN A 83 8.36 11.51 2.67
CA GLN A 83 8.02 12.75 1.98
C GLN A 83 6.67 12.63 1.26
N ILE A 84 6.51 11.65 0.38
CA ILE A 84 5.30 11.46 -0.42
C ILE A 84 4.85 10.01 -0.33
N ILE A 85 3.56 9.78 -0.22
CA ILE A 85 2.95 8.46 -0.29
C ILE A 85 1.92 8.46 -1.42
N ASN A 86 2.14 7.60 -2.41
CA ASN A 86 1.23 7.34 -3.51
C ASN A 86 0.61 5.95 -3.37
N LEU A 87 -0.67 5.81 -3.69
CA LEU A 87 -1.31 4.50 -3.88
C LEU A 87 -1.09 4.08 -5.33
N THR A 88 -0.34 3.01 -5.55
CA THR A 88 0.06 2.51 -6.88
C THR A 88 -0.27 1.03 -7.02
N PRO A 89 -1.57 0.67 -7.06
CA PRO A 89 -2.00 -0.72 -7.06
C PRO A 89 -1.50 -1.45 -8.31
N THR A 90 -1.15 -2.72 -8.13
CA THR A 90 -0.84 -3.65 -9.22
C THR A 90 -1.94 -4.71 -9.34
N LYS A 91 -1.86 -5.57 -10.36
CA LYS A 91 -2.77 -6.72 -10.48
C LYS A 91 -2.61 -7.72 -9.32
N ALA A 92 -1.40 -7.80 -8.77
CA ALA A 92 -1.07 -8.72 -7.68
C ALA A 92 -1.37 -8.09 -6.30
N THR A 93 -1.18 -6.78 -6.15
CA THR A 93 -1.24 -6.08 -4.86
C THR A 93 -2.09 -4.81 -4.99
N SER A 94 -3.34 -4.90 -4.55
CA SER A 94 -4.32 -3.80 -4.67
C SER A 94 -4.08 -2.64 -3.69
N ASP A 95 -3.24 -2.85 -2.69
CA ASP A 95 -2.90 -1.88 -1.65
C ASP A 95 -1.42 -1.46 -1.69
N LEU A 96 -0.78 -1.60 -2.85
CA LEU A 96 0.62 -1.23 -3.01
C LEU A 96 0.80 0.28 -2.90
N LEU A 97 1.75 0.68 -2.07
CA LEU A 97 2.19 2.06 -1.90
C LEU A 97 3.56 2.26 -2.56
N THR A 98 3.74 3.42 -3.17
CA THR A 98 5.06 3.96 -3.50
C THR A 98 5.33 5.13 -2.57
N ILE A 99 6.39 5.04 -1.80
CA ILE A 99 6.80 6.01 -0.79
C ILE A 99 8.10 6.66 -1.24
N GLU A 100 8.08 7.96 -1.45
CA GLU A 100 9.26 8.77 -1.70
C GLU A 100 9.79 9.30 -0.37
N LEU A 101 11.09 9.24 -0.16
CA LEU A 101 11.74 9.59 1.08
C LEU A 101 12.55 10.89 0.95
N TYR A 102 12.75 11.59 2.06
CA TYR A 102 13.58 12.79 2.12
C TYR A 102 15.07 12.54 1.87
N ASP A 103 15.54 11.29 1.98
CA ASP A 103 16.90 10.90 1.64
C ASP A 103 17.09 10.59 0.14
N GLY A 104 16.07 10.81 -0.69
CA GLY A 104 16.11 10.66 -2.14
C GLY A 104 15.76 9.26 -2.64
N ASN A 105 15.60 8.27 -1.77
CA ASN A 105 15.21 6.92 -2.15
C ASN A 105 13.69 6.75 -2.22
N SER A 106 13.26 5.66 -2.83
CA SER A 106 11.84 5.28 -2.91
C SER A 106 11.63 3.85 -2.43
N ILE A 107 10.46 3.59 -1.85
CA ILE A 107 10.09 2.27 -1.34
C ILE A 107 8.74 1.88 -1.95
N ARG A 108 8.64 0.63 -2.42
CA ARG A 108 7.37 0.01 -2.81
C ARG A 108 6.98 -1.03 -1.76
N VAL A 109 5.83 -0.86 -1.13
CA VAL A 109 5.42 -1.72 -0.01
C VAL A 109 3.89 -1.82 0.06
N PRO A 110 3.30 -3.01 0.31
CA PRO A 110 1.87 -3.13 0.57
C PRO A 110 1.48 -2.39 1.86
N LEU A 111 0.38 -1.64 1.82
CA LEU A 111 -0.17 -0.93 2.99
C LEU A 111 -0.38 -1.89 4.17
N SER A 112 -0.95 -3.06 3.90
CA SER A 112 -1.18 -4.12 4.88
C SER A 112 0.07 -4.63 5.59
N GLN A 113 1.25 -4.39 5.00
CA GLN A 113 2.54 -4.85 5.54
C GLN A 113 3.48 -3.68 5.89
N LEU A 114 2.98 -2.45 5.86
CA LEU A 114 3.78 -1.23 6.04
C LEU A 114 4.59 -1.26 7.34
N THR A 115 3.92 -1.52 8.46
CA THR A 115 4.55 -1.53 9.79
C THR A 115 5.61 -2.63 9.96
N VAL A 116 5.44 -3.75 9.26
CA VAL A 116 6.37 -4.88 9.34
C VAL A 116 7.58 -4.66 8.44
N LYS A 117 7.34 -4.20 7.20
CA LYS A 117 8.39 -4.14 6.17
C LYS A 117 9.20 -2.84 6.20
N LEU A 118 8.56 -1.70 6.44
CA LEU A 118 9.25 -0.41 6.38
C LEU A 118 10.46 -0.27 7.33
N PRO A 119 10.46 -0.84 8.56
CA PRO A 119 11.64 -0.82 9.42
C PRO A 119 12.88 -1.50 8.85
N TYR A 120 12.74 -2.42 7.88
CA TYR A 120 13.89 -3.03 7.22
C TYR A 120 14.68 -2.03 6.38
N TYR A 121 14.04 -0.99 5.86
CA TYR A 121 14.71 0.08 5.14
C TYR A 121 15.81 0.72 6.00
N GLU A 122 15.54 0.99 7.27
CA GLU A 122 16.54 1.59 8.18
C GLU A 122 17.82 0.74 8.34
N LYS A 123 17.71 -0.58 8.12
CA LYS A 123 18.85 -1.50 8.22
C LYS A 123 19.71 -1.52 6.97
N ILE A 124 19.13 -1.23 5.81
CA ILE A 124 19.81 -1.36 4.52
C ILE A 124 20.19 -0.01 3.91
N LYS A 125 19.59 1.10 4.34
CA LYS A 125 19.74 2.41 3.69
C LYS A 125 21.18 2.89 3.56
N SER A 126 22.07 2.52 4.50
CA SER A 126 23.48 2.89 4.42
C SER A 126 24.26 2.17 3.31
N GLN A 127 23.66 1.16 2.70
CA GLN A 127 24.25 0.37 1.61
C GLN A 127 23.64 0.74 0.25
N LEU A 128 22.65 1.64 0.24
CA LEU A 128 21.95 2.07 -0.97
C LEU A 128 22.66 3.29 -1.58
N SER A 129 22.63 3.36 -2.89
CA SER A 129 23.01 4.56 -3.63
C SER A 129 21.83 5.55 -3.64
N ASP A 130 22.13 6.83 -3.85
CA ASP A 130 21.08 7.86 -3.97
C ASP A 130 20.13 7.54 -5.11
N GLY A 131 18.85 7.74 -4.89
CA GLY A 131 17.79 7.46 -5.85
C GLY A 131 17.44 5.98 -6.00
N SER A 132 17.91 5.11 -5.11
CA SER A 132 17.55 3.69 -5.13
C SER A 132 16.06 3.46 -4.90
N ILE A 133 15.53 2.45 -5.59
CA ILE A 133 14.17 1.95 -5.39
C ILE A 133 14.26 0.63 -4.62
N VAL A 134 13.65 0.58 -3.46
CA VAL A 134 13.55 -0.62 -2.63
C VAL A 134 12.16 -1.23 -2.80
N ASP A 135 12.10 -2.35 -3.51
CA ASP A 135 10.84 -3.06 -3.73
C ASP A 135 10.64 -4.12 -2.64
N MET A 136 9.60 -3.92 -1.84
CA MET A 136 9.16 -4.80 -0.77
C MET A 136 7.78 -5.43 -1.06
N GLU A 137 7.32 -5.42 -2.32
CA GLU A 137 6.00 -5.97 -2.67
C GLU A 137 5.92 -7.46 -2.30
N VAL A 138 6.82 -8.28 -2.83
CA VAL A 138 6.86 -9.72 -2.55
C VAL A 138 8.05 -10.08 -1.67
N GLY A 139 9.21 -9.52 -1.94
CA GLY A 139 10.46 -9.74 -1.22
C GLY A 139 11.16 -8.41 -0.92
N LEU A 140 12.46 -8.44 -0.72
CA LEU A 140 13.30 -7.27 -0.60
C LEU A 140 14.25 -7.22 -1.80
N TYR A 141 13.99 -6.31 -2.73
CA TYR A 141 14.79 -6.09 -3.92
C TYR A 141 15.21 -4.63 -3.98
N THR A 142 16.40 -4.36 -4.45
CA THR A 142 16.92 -3.01 -4.63
C THR A 142 17.29 -2.79 -6.09
N THR A 143 16.84 -1.68 -6.66
CA THR A 143 17.21 -1.25 -8.01
C THR A 143 17.83 0.13 -7.90
N THR A 144 19.02 0.28 -8.45
CA THR A 144 19.68 1.57 -8.57
C THR A 144 19.30 2.18 -9.91
N PRO A 145 19.02 3.49 -10.00
CA PRO A 145 18.86 4.13 -11.29
C PRO A 145 20.17 3.96 -12.07
N GLU A 146 20.11 3.34 -13.26
CA GLU A 146 21.23 3.35 -14.18
C GLU A 146 21.49 4.81 -14.55
N VAL A 147 22.64 5.33 -14.18
CA VAL A 147 23.16 6.55 -14.77
C VAL A 147 23.41 6.19 -16.23
N GLU A 148 22.59 6.70 -17.15
CA GLU A 148 22.89 6.67 -18.57
C GLU A 148 24.22 7.40 -18.75
N SER A 149 25.31 6.66 -18.61
CA SER A 149 26.60 7.10 -19.11
C SER A 149 26.45 7.12 -20.62
N SER A 150 26.37 8.33 -21.16
CA SER A 150 26.46 8.61 -22.58
C SER A 150 27.52 7.72 -23.21
N LYS A 151 27.10 6.70 -23.97
CA LYS A 151 27.96 5.98 -24.90
C LYS A 151 28.37 6.97 -25.99
N THR A 152 29.52 7.56 -25.79
CA THR A 152 30.27 8.19 -26.86
C THR A 152 30.63 7.10 -27.83
N ASP A 153 30.10 7.19 -29.05
CA ASP A 153 30.53 6.44 -30.22
C ASP A 153 32.04 6.54 -30.36
N GLY A 154 32.67 5.40 -30.34
CA GLY A 154 34.09 5.23 -30.63
C GLY A 154 34.26 4.01 -31.49
N ASP A 155 34.05 4.22 -32.81
CA ASP A 155 34.42 3.37 -33.91
C ASP A 155 35.88 2.89 -33.80
N LYS A 156 36.13 1.58 -33.97
CA LYS A 156 37.23 1.02 -34.78
C LYS A 156 37.30 -0.50 -34.72
N LYS A 157 36.93 -1.07 -35.89
CA LYS A 157 37.66 -1.99 -36.81
C LYS A 157 38.60 -3.06 -36.22
N LYS A 158 38.24 -4.27 -36.67
CA LYS A 158 39.09 -5.37 -37.23
C LYS A 158 40.27 -5.86 -36.42
N ASP A 159 40.36 -7.17 -36.17
CA ASP A 159 40.95 -8.12 -37.11
C ASP A 159 40.68 -9.59 -36.72
N LYS A 160 40.70 -10.40 -37.79
CA LYS A 160 40.60 -11.86 -37.84
C LYS A 160 41.79 -12.51 -37.11
N ASP A 161 41.59 -13.67 -36.48
CA ASP A 161 42.32 -14.86 -36.93
C ASP A 161 41.63 -16.17 -36.54
N LYS A 162 41.75 -17.11 -37.51
CA LYS A 162 41.29 -18.48 -37.47
C LYS A 162 42.25 -19.34 -36.64
N THR A 163 41.75 -20.39 -35.99
CA THR A 163 42.32 -21.73 -36.18
C THR A 163 41.38 -22.81 -35.71
N ASP A 164 41.16 -23.76 -36.64
CA ASP A 164 40.50 -25.04 -36.55
C ASP A 164 41.18 -26.01 -35.55
N LYS A 165 40.40 -26.94 -35.03
CA LYS A 165 40.56 -28.38 -34.97
C LYS A 165 39.46 -28.95 -34.07
N LYS A 166 38.48 -29.69 -34.59
CA LYS A 166 38.33 -31.04 -35.10
C LYS A 166 38.78 -32.17 -34.14
N GLU A 167 37.87 -32.95 -33.78
CA GLU A 167 37.64 -34.39 -33.83
C GLU A 167 36.84 -34.83 -32.64
N GLU A 168 35.64 -35.36 -32.86
CA GLU A 168 35.15 -36.73 -33.14
C GLU A 168 35.23 -37.64 -31.94
N ASN A 169 34.16 -38.24 -31.48
CA ASN A 169 33.49 -39.45 -31.93
C ASN A 169 32.40 -39.82 -30.90
N ALA A 170 31.19 -39.96 -31.26
CA ALA A 170 30.46 -41.17 -31.63
C ALA A 170 30.13 -42.09 -30.44
N THR A 171 28.93 -42.37 -30.32
CA THR A 171 28.14 -43.54 -30.67
C THR A 171 27.25 -44.06 -29.56
N SER A 172 25.97 -44.06 -29.83
CA SER A 172 24.92 -45.10 -29.82
C SER A 172 24.56 -45.71 -28.44
N GLU A 173 23.40 -46.16 -28.20
CA GLU A 173 22.19 -46.69 -28.76
C GLU A 173 21.16 -46.81 -27.62
N GLU A 174 19.94 -46.51 -27.96
CA GLU A 174 18.77 -47.36 -28.15
C GLU A 174 18.18 -48.07 -26.92
N GLY A 175 16.87 -48.00 -26.94
CA GLY A 175 15.93 -48.91 -26.29
C GLY A 175 14.77 -48.17 -25.67
N GLN A 176 13.67 -47.85 -26.41
CA GLN A 176 12.48 -48.67 -26.65
C GLN A 176 12.05 -49.44 -25.39
N ASP A 177 10.87 -49.48 -24.96
CA ASP A 177 9.56 -49.45 -25.61
C ASP A 177 8.45 -49.48 -24.54
N THR A 178 7.29 -49.03 -24.99
CA THR A 178 5.96 -49.59 -24.78
C THR A 178 5.28 -49.47 -23.42
N THR A 179 4.21 -48.88 -23.53
CA THR A 179 2.76 -49.17 -23.70
C THR A 179 1.98 -49.06 -22.43
N THR A 180 0.99 -48.28 -22.54
CA THR A 180 -0.40 -48.56 -22.83
C THR A 180 -1.35 -48.61 -21.64
N SER A 181 -2.37 -47.82 -21.80
CA SER A 181 -3.79 -48.07 -21.56
C SER A 181 -4.29 -47.85 -20.13
N THR A 182 -5.29 -47.09 -20.04
CA THR A 182 -6.67 -47.16 -20.47
C THR A 182 -7.61 -46.99 -19.29
N GLU A 183 -8.50 -46.08 -19.49
CA GLU A 183 -9.93 -46.06 -19.16
C GLU A 183 -10.34 -46.11 -17.68
N GLN A 184 -11.14 -45.21 -17.35
CA GLN A 184 -12.54 -44.84 -17.60
C GLN A 184 -13.41 -45.07 -16.37
N HIS A 185 -14.37 -44.18 -16.32
CA HIS A 185 -15.70 -44.24 -15.72
C HIS A 185 -15.78 -43.90 -14.24
N SER A 186 -16.78 -43.22 -13.80
CA SER A 186 -18.08 -42.71 -14.24
C SER A 186 -18.62 -41.87 -13.09
N GLU A 187 -19.26 -40.80 -13.43
CA GLU A 187 -20.63 -40.42 -13.08
C GLU A 187 -21.24 -41.03 -11.80
N GLU A 188 -21.78 -40.17 -10.97
CA GLU A 188 -23.20 -40.11 -10.72
C GLU A 188 -23.58 -38.93 -9.83
N GLU A 189 -24.62 -38.29 -10.32
CA GLU A 189 -25.49 -37.30 -9.70
C GLU A 189 -26.20 -37.87 -8.46
N THR A 190 -26.63 -36.97 -7.59
CA THR A 190 -28.00 -36.82 -7.07
C THR A 190 -28.04 -35.62 -6.14
N ASN A 191 -28.60 -34.53 -6.50
CA ASN A 191 -29.99 -34.09 -6.38
C ASN A 191 -30.64 -34.40 -5.02
N SER A 192 -30.91 -33.38 -4.23
CA SER A 192 -32.18 -33.26 -3.55
C SER A 192 -32.42 -31.86 -3.02
N GLU A 193 -33.46 -31.29 -3.56
CA GLU A 193 -34.26 -30.18 -3.10
C GLU A 193 -34.61 -30.28 -1.60
N ASN A 194 -34.72 -29.16 -0.91
CA ASN A 194 -35.98 -28.82 -0.30
C ASN A 194 -36.05 -27.36 0.16
N SER A 195 -37.07 -26.77 -0.36
CA SER A 195 -37.82 -25.59 -0.03
C SER A 195 -38.08 -25.34 1.47
N GLY A 196 -38.17 -24.08 1.83
CA GLY A 196 -38.71 -23.64 3.10
C GLY A 196 -38.86 -22.13 3.13
N ILE A 197 -39.91 -21.65 2.47
CA ILE A 197 -40.49 -20.33 2.63
C ILE A 197 -41.09 -20.22 4.03
N GLN A 198 -40.77 -19.14 4.76
CA GLN A 198 -41.78 -18.52 5.65
C GLN A 198 -41.49 -17.03 5.81
N THR A 199 -42.40 -16.29 5.27
CA THR A 199 -42.81 -14.92 5.56
C THR A 199 -43.43 -14.87 6.96
N GLU A 200 -43.20 -13.75 7.62
CA GLU A 200 -44.08 -13.12 8.63
C GLU A 200 -43.24 -12.08 9.37
N GLU A 201 -43.62 -10.94 9.71
CA GLU A 201 -44.77 -10.06 9.56
C GLU A 201 -44.37 -8.81 10.32
N ASN A 202 -44.63 -7.68 9.77
CA ASN A 202 -44.47 -6.36 10.40
C ASN A 202 -45.72 -6.13 11.28
N PRO A 203 -45.62 -5.52 12.43
CA PRO A 203 -46.73 -4.72 12.93
C PRO A 203 -46.28 -3.34 13.45
N PRO A 204 -47.23 -2.48 13.88
CA PRO A 204 -47.45 -1.26 13.16
C PRO A 204 -47.14 0.00 13.98
N VAL A 205 -47.18 1.10 13.25
CA VAL A 205 -47.29 2.48 13.67
C VAL A 205 -48.24 2.68 14.86
N GLY A 206 -47.75 3.31 15.90
CA GLY A 206 -48.53 3.94 16.95
C GLY A 206 -48.32 5.43 16.94
N GLN A 207 -49.32 6.13 16.48
CA GLN A 207 -49.50 7.59 16.59
C GLN A 207 -49.96 7.98 18.01
N GLU A 208 -49.89 9.29 18.22
CA GLU A 208 -50.59 10.08 19.25
C GLU A 208 -49.80 10.32 20.53
N THR A 209 -49.75 11.47 21.07
CA THR A 209 -50.63 12.67 21.04
C THR A 209 -49.93 13.86 21.60
N THR A 210 -50.21 14.99 21.00
CA THR A 210 -50.04 16.33 21.55
C THR A 210 -50.72 16.53 22.90
N HIS A 211 -50.04 17.15 23.85
CA HIS A 211 -50.67 17.98 24.87
C HIS A 211 -49.93 19.28 25.09
N ARG A 212 -50.59 20.31 24.66
CA ARG A 212 -50.36 21.69 24.92
C ARG A 212 -51.23 22.06 26.12
N THR A 213 -50.69 22.63 27.17
CA THR A 213 -51.39 23.57 28.06
C THR A 213 -50.40 24.43 28.83
N SER A 214 -50.55 25.66 28.64
CA SER A 214 -50.63 26.92 29.42
C SER A 214 -49.39 27.34 30.13
#